data_511a02c9a7fcf27971d0e36b17b9299d
#
_entry.id   511a02c9a7fcf27971d0e36b17b9299d
#
_cell.length_a   1.000
_cell.length_b   1.000
_cell.length_c   1.000
_cell.angle_alpha   90.00
_cell.angle_beta   90.00
_cell.angle_gamma   90.00
#
_symmetry.space_group_name_H-M   'P 1'
#
loop_
_entity.id
_entity.type
_entity.pdbx_description
1 polymer ?
#
loop_
_entity_poly.entity_id
_entity_poly.type
_entity_poly.pdbx_seq_one_letter_code
_entity_poly.pdbx_strand_id
1 'polypeptide(L)'
;MLKDNFNDLLSFMVVARERSFTRAAAQLGVSQSALSHAMRNLEARLEVRLLTRTTRSVAPTEAGEQLFMRLSPHLLEIEQELTALRDTRDRPAGNIRLTAGEHAMSAVLWPVLKPFMAQYPDINVEVTVDDGLTDIVDGRFDAGVRLGEQVAKDMIAIRIAPDMRMAVVGSADYLHRFGVPETPEQLDQHRCINMRLPTRGGLYAWEFERDGRELRVRVEGQLILNSLPQRIDAAENGLGLAYVPEDAVQDALAEGRLVRVLEAWCPAFAGYHLYYPSRRQHTSAFSLLIAALRHP
;
A
#
# COMPACT_ATOMS: atom_id res chain seq x y z
N MET A 1 -35.74 21.24 7.13
CA MET A 1 -34.96 20.84 5.95
C MET A 1 -33.61 20.22 6.28
N LEU A 2 -32.69 20.87 7.03
CA LEU A 2 -31.36 20.26 7.31
C LEU A 2 -31.47 19.04 8.24
N LYS A 3 -32.25 19.12 9.30
CA LYS A 3 -32.41 18.07 10.31
C LYS A 3 -32.99 16.77 9.74
N ASP A 4 -33.94 16.87 8.82
CA ASP A 4 -34.61 15.72 8.22
C ASP A 4 -33.78 15.05 7.13
N ASN A 5 -32.83 15.78 6.53
CA ASN A 5 -31.96 15.27 5.49
C ASN A 5 -30.65 14.67 6.03
N PHE A 6 -30.20 15.03 7.22
CA PHE A 6 -28.86 14.71 7.69
C PHE A 6 -28.64 13.19 7.88
N ASN A 7 -29.57 12.51 8.55
CA ASN A 7 -29.48 11.06 8.72
C ASN A 7 -29.60 10.29 7.41
N ASP A 8 -30.44 10.78 6.50
CA ASP A 8 -30.60 10.17 5.18
C ASP A 8 -29.38 10.44 4.28
N LEU A 9 -28.71 11.59 4.42
CA LEU A 9 -27.44 11.89 3.77
C LEU A 9 -26.31 11.00 4.29
N LEU A 10 -26.22 10.78 5.60
CA LEU A 10 -25.26 9.83 6.18
C LEU A 10 -25.51 8.42 5.64
N SER A 11 -26.76 8.01 5.60
CA SER A 11 -27.16 6.72 5.02
C SER A 11 -26.80 6.61 3.55
N PHE A 12 -26.98 7.68 2.76
CA PHE A 12 -26.53 7.76 1.37
C PHE A 12 -25.03 7.59 1.25
N MET A 13 -24.25 8.27 2.07
CA MET A 13 -22.79 8.19 2.05
C MET A 13 -22.27 6.77 2.28
N VAL A 14 -22.92 6.03 3.23
CA VAL A 14 -22.57 4.63 3.48
C VAL A 14 -22.97 3.74 2.30
N VAL A 15 -24.17 3.91 1.73
CA VAL A 15 -24.61 3.12 0.56
C VAL A 15 -23.73 3.38 -0.66
N ALA A 16 -23.39 4.63 -0.93
CA ALA A 16 -22.51 5.03 -2.04
C ALA A 16 -21.11 4.42 -1.90
N ARG A 17 -20.59 4.39 -0.67
CA ARG A 17 -19.30 3.79 -0.34
C ARG A 17 -19.30 2.27 -0.50
N GLU A 18 -20.29 1.60 0.11
CA GLU A 18 -20.37 0.14 0.13
C GLU A 18 -20.83 -0.47 -1.21
N ARG A 19 -21.48 0.32 -2.05
CA ARG A 19 -22.12 -0.14 -3.30
C ARG A 19 -22.99 -1.38 -3.08
N SER A 20 -23.58 -1.49 -1.86
CA SER A 20 -24.40 -2.63 -1.41
C SER A 20 -25.34 -2.20 -0.28
N PHE A 21 -26.62 -2.31 -0.50
CA PHE A 21 -27.62 -2.03 0.55
C PHE A 21 -27.50 -2.99 1.73
N THR A 22 -27.15 -4.25 1.50
CA THR A 22 -27.00 -5.25 2.56
C THR A 22 -25.82 -4.91 3.49
N ARG A 23 -24.65 -4.60 2.92
CA ARG A 23 -23.48 -4.20 3.71
C ARG A 23 -23.68 -2.88 4.42
N ALA A 24 -24.26 -1.90 3.73
CA ALA A 24 -24.57 -0.60 4.31
C ALA A 24 -25.55 -0.71 5.47
N ALA A 25 -26.60 -1.53 5.33
CA ALA A 25 -27.60 -1.78 6.39
C ALA A 25 -26.97 -2.46 7.62
N ALA A 26 -26.09 -3.44 7.40
CA ALA A 26 -25.34 -4.09 8.49
C ALA A 26 -24.44 -3.09 9.22
N GLN A 27 -23.72 -2.22 8.50
CA GLN A 27 -22.86 -1.20 9.08
C GLN A 27 -23.65 -0.14 9.88
N LEU A 28 -24.85 0.25 9.41
CA LEU A 28 -25.70 1.25 10.06
C LEU A 28 -26.59 0.66 11.17
N GLY A 29 -26.61 -0.65 11.36
CA GLY A 29 -27.46 -1.32 12.35
C GLY A 29 -28.96 -1.20 12.04
N VAL A 30 -29.34 -1.08 10.75
CA VAL A 30 -30.74 -0.95 10.31
C VAL A 30 -31.13 -2.08 9.35
N SER A 31 -32.42 -2.24 9.09
CA SER A 31 -32.88 -3.19 8.06
C SER A 31 -32.62 -2.63 6.65
N GLN A 32 -32.35 -3.53 5.69
CA GLN A 32 -32.18 -3.15 4.28
C GLN A 32 -33.43 -2.44 3.71
N SER A 33 -34.64 -2.82 4.16
CA SER A 33 -35.88 -2.19 3.74
C SER A 33 -36.01 -0.75 4.26
N ALA A 34 -35.65 -0.51 5.53
CA ALA A 34 -35.60 0.84 6.11
C ALA A 34 -34.62 1.73 5.40
N LEU A 35 -33.40 1.23 5.13
CA LEU A 35 -32.37 1.96 4.40
C LEU A 35 -32.82 2.28 2.97
N SER A 36 -33.45 1.33 2.28
CA SER A 36 -33.99 1.54 0.94
C SER A 36 -35.11 2.59 0.92
N HIS A 37 -35.93 2.64 1.98
CA HIS A 37 -36.98 3.64 2.14
C HIS A 37 -36.40 5.04 2.41
N ALA A 38 -35.41 5.15 3.29
CA ALA A 38 -34.70 6.39 3.56
C ALA A 38 -34.07 7.00 2.28
N MET A 39 -33.45 6.16 1.44
CA MET A 39 -32.86 6.61 0.17
C MET A 39 -33.94 7.11 -0.81
N ARG A 40 -35.07 6.44 -0.92
CA ARG A 40 -36.19 6.93 -1.78
C ARG A 40 -36.74 8.26 -1.29
N ASN A 41 -36.89 8.41 0.01
CA ASN A 41 -37.37 9.68 0.61
C ASN A 41 -36.37 10.81 0.38
N LEU A 42 -35.05 10.57 0.52
CA LEU A 42 -34.02 11.54 0.24
C LEU A 42 -34.07 12.00 -1.23
N GLU A 43 -34.08 11.04 -2.16
CA GLU A 43 -34.15 11.30 -3.59
C GLU A 43 -35.45 12.08 -3.98
N ALA A 44 -36.58 11.73 -3.36
CA ALA A 44 -37.86 12.41 -3.59
C ALA A 44 -37.83 13.86 -3.07
N ARG A 45 -37.23 14.11 -1.90
CA ARG A 45 -37.11 15.46 -1.34
C ARG A 45 -36.13 16.36 -2.09
N LEU A 46 -35.07 15.75 -2.65
CA LEU A 46 -34.07 16.47 -3.44
C LEU A 46 -34.48 16.60 -4.91
N GLU A 47 -35.55 15.90 -5.34
CA GLU A 47 -36.01 15.77 -6.73
C GLU A 47 -34.88 15.30 -7.69
N VAL A 48 -33.89 14.58 -7.13
CA VAL A 48 -32.72 14.10 -7.88
C VAL A 48 -32.45 12.63 -7.50
N ARG A 49 -32.24 11.79 -8.50
CA ARG A 49 -31.77 10.43 -8.26
C ARG A 49 -30.28 10.44 -7.93
N LEU A 50 -29.94 9.90 -6.77
CA LEU A 50 -28.56 9.76 -6.29
C LEU A 50 -27.97 8.38 -6.52
N LEU A 51 -28.81 7.34 -6.65
CA LEU A 51 -28.42 5.95 -6.81
C LEU A 51 -29.08 5.31 -8.03
N THR A 52 -28.29 4.61 -8.82
CA THR A 52 -28.76 3.67 -9.83
C THR A 52 -28.85 2.29 -9.22
N ARG A 53 -29.98 1.59 -9.41
CA ARG A 53 -30.25 0.27 -8.82
C ARG A 53 -30.52 -0.72 -9.93
N THR A 54 -29.85 -1.87 -9.88
CA THR A 54 -30.19 -3.07 -10.63
C THR A 54 -30.57 -4.17 -9.65
N THR A 55 -31.03 -5.29 -10.14
CA THR A 55 -31.33 -6.46 -9.28
C THR A 55 -30.07 -7.04 -8.60
N ARG A 56 -28.87 -6.68 -9.04
CA ARG A 56 -27.59 -7.24 -8.57
C ARG A 56 -26.61 -6.20 -8.02
N SER A 57 -26.81 -4.90 -8.27
CA SER A 57 -25.84 -3.87 -7.88
C SER A 57 -26.52 -2.53 -7.61
N VAL A 58 -25.85 -1.71 -6.81
CA VAL A 58 -26.16 -0.30 -6.60
C VAL A 58 -24.89 0.53 -6.84
N ALA A 59 -25.05 1.65 -7.54
CA ALA A 59 -23.97 2.60 -7.79
C ALA A 59 -24.53 4.02 -7.70
N PRO A 60 -23.71 5.01 -7.30
CA PRO A 60 -24.10 6.41 -7.41
C PRO A 60 -24.38 6.81 -8.88
N THR A 61 -25.32 7.72 -9.08
CA THR A 61 -25.47 8.46 -10.32
C THR A 61 -24.38 9.53 -10.40
N GLU A 62 -24.28 10.26 -11.52
CA GLU A 62 -23.37 11.40 -11.65
C GLU A 62 -23.62 12.44 -10.53
N ALA A 63 -24.89 12.79 -10.28
CA ALA A 63 -25.26 13.68 -9.17
C ALA A 63 -24.90 13.08 -7.81
N GLY A 64 -25.11 11.77 -7.62
CA GLY A 64 -24.71 11.05 -6.42
C GLY A 64 -23.20 11.05 -6.19
N GLU A 65 -22.40 10.82 -7.23
CA GLU A 65 -20.93 10.84 -7.13
C GLU A 65 -20.42 12.25 -6.78
N GLN A 66 -20.94 13.28 -7.43
CA GLN A 66 -20.61 14.68 -7.10
C GLN A 66 -20.94 15.01 -5.64
N LEU A 67 -22.12 14.61 -5.16
CA LEU A 67 -22.53 14.83 -3.78
C LEU A 67 -21.63 14.05 -2.82
N PHE A 68 -21.31 12.79 -3.13
CA PHE A 68 -20.41 11.95 -2.34
C PHE A 68 -19.03 12.58 -2.21
N MET A 69 -18.43 13.00 -3.31
CA MET A 69 -17.10 13.63 -3.35
C MET A 69 -17.05 14.92 -2.53
N ARG A 70 -18.10 15.75 -2.60
CA ARG A 70 -18.16 17.01 -1.84
C ARG A 70 -18.39 16.82 -0.35
N LEU A 71 -19.23 15.86 0.05
CA LEU A 71 -19.57 15.67 1.46
C LEU A 71 -18.56 14.79 2.22
N SER A 72 -17.87 13.88 1.54
CA SER A 72 -16.91 12.97 2.20
C SER A 72 -15.86 13.70 3.04
N PRO A 73 -15.19 14.79 2.56
CA PRO A 73 -14.23 15.53 3.38
C PRO A 73 -14.85 16.11 4.65
N HIS A 74 -16.03 16.73 4.54
CA HIS A 74 -16.68 17.38 5.67
C HIS A 74 -17.17 16.39 6.74
N LEU A 75 -17.67 15.23 6.33
CA LEU A 75 -18.05 14.19 7.28
C LEU A 75 -16.83 13.61 8.00
N LEU A 76 -15.72 13.46 7.28
CA LEU A 76 -14.46 13.04 7.87
C LEU A 76 -13.94 14.05 8.89
N GLU A 77 -14.03 15.36 8.61
CA GLU A 77 -13.68 16.42 9.56
C GLU A 77 -14.54 16.35 10.82
N ILE A 78 -15.86 16.16 10.67
CA ILE A 78 -16.77 16.01 11.83
C ILE A 78 -16.40 14.77 12.67
N GLU A 79 -16.12 13.64 12.03
CA GLU A 79 -15.69 12.42 12.73
C GLU A 79 -14.36 12.65 13.47
N GLN A 80 -13.42 13.38 12.88
CA GLN A 80 -12.15 13.73 13.49
C GLN A 80 -12.33 14.63 14.72
N GLU A 81 -13.17 15.67 14.64
CA GLU A 81 -13.48 16.53 15.78
C GLU A 81 -14.17 15.77 16.92
N LEU A 82 -15.11 14.88 16.59
CA LEU A 82 -15.75 14.02 17.59
C LEU A 82 -14.78 13.03 18.23
N THR A 83 -13.82 12.54 17.46
CA THR A 83 -12.75 11.66 17.95
C THR A 83 -11.78 12.45 18.84
N ALA A 84 -11.37 13.65 18.43
CA ALA A 84 -10.52 14.53 19.24
C ALA A 84 -11.16 14.85 20.60
N LEU A 85 -12.48 15.05 20.64
CA LEU A 85 -13.23 15.22 21.90
C LEU A 85 -13.25 13.95 22.77
N ARG A 86 -13.16 12.76 22.16
CA ARG A 86 -13.04 11.48 22.88
C ARG A 86 -11.62 11.22 23.37
N ASP A 87 -10.62 11.66 22.61
CA ASP A 87 -9.18 11.54 22.91
C ASP A 87 -8.74 12.41 24.11
N THR A 88 -9.59 13.26 24.64
CA THR A 88 -9.40 13.90 25.98
C THR A 88 -9.49 12.89 27.14
N ARG A 89 -9.83 11.63 26.87
CA ARG A 89 -9.64 10.51 27.79
C ARG A 89 -8.27 9.89 27.52
N ASP A 90 -7.48 9.69 28.55
CA ASP A 90 -6.07 9.25 28.66
C ASP A 90 -5.57 8.08 27.77
N ARG A 91 -6.29 7.66 26.70
CA ARG A 91 -5.88 6.57 25.81
C ARG A 91 -6.14 6.91 24.34
N PRO A 92 -5.06 7.02 23.52
CA PRO A 92 -5.18 7.19 22.09
C PRO A 92 -5.93 6.01 21.45
N ALA A 93 -6.94 6.31 20.63
CA ALA A 93 -7.76 5.30 19.93
C ALA A 93 -8.00 5.73 18.47
N GLY A 94 -8.31 4.78 17.60
CA GLY A 94 -8.68 5.07 16.21
C GLY A 94 -8.33 3.95 15.23
N ASN A 95 -8.63 4.20 13.96
CA ASN A 95 -8.35 3.27 12.88
C ASN A 95 -7.33 3.90 11.93
N ILE A 96 -6.33 3.13 11.53
CA ILE A 96 -5.29 3.52 10.57
C ILE A 96 -5.27 2.48 9.46
N ARG A 97 -5.38 2.93 8.20
CA ARG A 97 -5.33 2.07 7.02
C ARG A 97 -4.10 2.41 6.18
N LEU A 98 -3.23 1.44 5.99
CA LEU A 98 -1.97 1.58 5.26
C LEU A 98 -1.94 0.68 4.02
N THR A 99 -1.17 1.09 3.01
CA THR A 99 -0.73 0.20 1.94
C THR A 99 0.79 0.17 1.87
N ALA A 100 1.37 -1.00 1.66
CA ALA A 100 2.81 -1.18 1.59
C ALA A 100 3.17 -2.32 0.64
N GLY A 101 4.36 -2.29 0.05
CA GLY A 101 4.93 -3.45 -0.63
C GLY A 101 5.34 -4.54 0.36
N GLU A 102 5.50 -5.78 -0.13
CA GLU A 102 5.82 -6.97 0.69
C GLU A 102 7.09 -6.75 1.53
N HIS A 103 8.16 -6.26 0.91
CA HIS A 103 9.41 -5.98 1.61
C HIS A 103 9.27 -4.83 2.64
N ALA A 104 8.61 -3.72 2.27
CA ALA A 104 8.37 -2.61 3.18
C ALA A 104 7.55 -3.03 4.40
N MET A 105 6.57 -3.93 4.22
CA MET A 105 5.79 -4.48 5.32
C MET A 105 6.66 -5.30 6.26
N SER A 106 7.47 -6.22 5.74
CA SER A 106 8.25 -7.14 6.57
C SER A 106 9.46 -6.47 7.22
N ALA A 107 10.22 -5.66 6.48
CA ALA A 107 11.49 -5.09 6.93
C ALA A 107 11.31 -3.78 7.73
N VAL A 108 10.28 -2.99 7.45
CA VAL A 108 10.12 -1.64 8.04
C VAL A 108 8.89 -1.54 8.92
N LEU A 109 7.70 -1.84 8.39
CA LEU A 109 6.47 -1.65 9.16
C LEU A 109 6.32 -2.65 10.29
N TRP A 110 6.51 -3.93 10.04
CA TRP A 110 6.25 -4.99 11.01
C TRP A 110 7.08 -4.88 12.30
N PRO A 111 8.38 -4.57 12.25
CA PRO A 111 9.18 -4.35 13.46
C PRO A 111 8.67 -3.21 14.34
N VAL A 112 8.10 -2.15 13.74
CA VAL A 112 7.55 -0.99 14.45
C VAL A 112 6.12 -1.25 14.92
N LEU A 113 5.28 -1.88 14.10
CA LEU A 113 3.89 -2.14 14.44
C LEU A 113 3.73 -3.08 15.64
N LYS A 114 4.58 -4.08 15.78
CA LYS A 114 4.52 -5.00 16.93
C LYS A 114 4.55 -4.29 18.29
N PRO A 115 5.58 -3.50 18.63
CA PRO A 115 5.59 -2.75 19.89
C PRO A 115 4.52 -1.65 19.92
N PHE A 116 4.22 -0.99 18.80
CA PHE A 116 3.20 0.04 18.70
C PHE A 116 1.82 -0.48 19.10
N MET A 117 1.40 -1.63 18.57
CA MET A 117 0.12 -2.25 18.91
C MET A 117 0.05 -2.68 20.39
N ALA A 118 1.16 -3.11 20.96
CA ALA A 118 1.22 -3.44 22.39
C ALA A 118 1.08 -2.18 23.28
N GLN A 119 1.64 -1.05 22.84
CA GLN A 119 1.60 0.24 23.57
C GLN A 119 0.23 0.92 23.45
N TYR A 120 -0.46 0.77 22.30
CA TYR A 120 -1.71 1.45 22.00
C TYR A 120 -2.83 0.46 21.62
N PRO A 121 -3.39 -0.26 22.61
CA PRO A 121 -4.34 -1.36 22.37
C PRO A 121 -5.69 -0.91 21.74
N ASP A 122 -6.02 0.38 21.87
CA ASP A 122 -7.26 0.95 21.33
C ASP A 122 -7.09 1.53 19.91
N ILE A 123 -5.88 1.41 19.31
CA ILE A 123 -5.61 1.76 17.92
C ILE A 123 -5.68 0.50 17.05
N ASN A 124 -6.54 0.52 16.03
CA ASN A 124 -6.62 -0.54 15.03
C ASN A 124 -5.79 -0.16 13.81
N VAL A 125 -4.96 -1.07 13.32
CA VAL A 125 -4.15 -0.87 12.11
C VAL A 125 -4.51 -1.93 11.09
N GLU A 126 -4.96 -1.49 9.91
CA GLU A 126 -5.17 -2.33 8.73
C GLU A 126 -4.04 -2.07 7.74
N VAL A 127 -3.33 -3.11 7.30
CA VAL A 127 -2.29 -2.98 6.27
C VAL A 127 -2.65 -3.87 5.08
N THR A 128 -2.79 -3.25 3.92
CA THR A 128 -2.90 -3.97 2.65
C THR A 128 -1.52 -4.09 2.02
N VAL A 129 -1.06 -5.34 1.84
CA VAL A 129 0.20 -5.63 1.17
C VAL A 129 -0.04 -5.72 -0.34
N ASP A 130 0.51 -4.77 -1.08
CA ASP A 130 0.39 -4.69 -2.54
C ASP A 130 1.64 -3.99 -3.10
N ASP A 131 2.37 -4.66 -4.00
CA ASP A 131 3.54 -4.09 -4.67
C ASP A 131 3.17 -3.15 -5.84
N GLY A 132 1.88 -3.02 -6.17
CA GLY A 132 1.38 -2.05 -7.13
C GLY A 132 1.43 -0.61 -6.60
N LEU A 133 1.47 0.35 -7.53
CA LEU A 133 1.26 1.77 -7.20
C LEU A 133 -0.23 2.03 -7.05
N THR A 134 -0.75 1.76 -5.87
CA THR A 134 -2.15 2.02 -5.52
C THR A 134 -2.34 3.50 -5.23
N ASP A 135 -3.36 4.11 -5.83
CA ASP A 135 -3.79 5.45 -5.41
C ASP A 135 -4.36 5.36 -4.00
N ILE A 136 -3.67 6.01 -3.04
CA ILE A 136 -4.06 5.96 -1.63
C ILE A 136 -5.36 6.71 -1.36
N VAL A 137 -5.72 7.68 -2.19
CA VAL A 137 -6.97 8.45 -2.06
C VAL A 137 -8.15 7.61 -2.53
N ASP A 138 -8.05 7.03 -3.73
CA ASP A 138 -9.09 6.13 -4.27
C ASP A 138 -9.23 4.85 -3.44
N GLY A 139 -8.12 4.31 -2.95
CA GLY A 139 -8.06 3.14 -2.06
C GLY A 139 -8.48 3.45 -0.62
N ARG A 140 -8.70 4.73 -0.27
CA ARG A 140 -9.06 5.19 1.08
C ARG A 140 -8.07 4.76 2.15
N PHE A 141 -6.80 4.78 1.83
CA PHE A 141 -5.72 4.58 2.79
C PHE A 141 -5.36 5.91 3.47
N ASP A 142 -4.92 5.83 4.69
CA ASP A 142 -4.40 6.97 5.43
C ASP A 142 -3.02 7.35 4.96
N ALA A 143 -2.21 6.34 4.64
CA ALA A 143 -0.88 6.52 4.08
C ALA A 143 -0.46 5.28 3.27
N GLY A 144 0.57 5.46 2.45
CA GLY A 144 1.28 4.39 1.78
C GLY A 144 2.76 4.38 2.18
N VAL A 145 3.40 3.22 2.04
CA VAL A 145 4.84 3.06 2.20
C VAL A 145 5.45 2.60 0.89
N ARG A 146 6.33 3.43 0.32
CA ARG A 146 7.02 3.16 -0.96
C ARG A 146 8.43 3.73 -0.92
N LEU A 147 9.25 3.35 -1.89
CA LEU A 147 10.54 4.00 -2.14
C LEU A 147 10.32 5.48 -2.49
N GLY A 148 11.23 6.35 -2.05
CA GLY A 148 11.06 7.80 -2.17
C GLY A 148 10.83 8.30 -3.60
N GLU A 149 11.42 7.64 -4.59
CA GLU A 149 11.26 7.96 -6.01
C GLU A 149 9.85 7.67 -6.59
N GLN A 150 9.05 6.88 -5.87
CA GLN A 150 7.70 6.49 -6.29
C GLN A 150 6.61 7.39 -5.71
N VAL A 151 6.96 8.35 -4.87
CA VAL A 151 5.99 9.23 -4.20
C VAL A 151 5.59 10.39 -5.11
N ALA A 152 4.28 10.62 -5.27
CA ALA A 152 3.75 11.73 -6.06
C ALA A 152 4.08 13.10 -5.43
N LYS A 153 4.26 14.12 -6.26
CA LYS A 153 4.75 15.46 -5.83
C LYS A 153 3.79 16.25 -4.94
N ASP A 154 2.52 15.88 -4.90
CA ASP A 154 1.47 16.50 -4.10
C ASP A 154 1.25 15.82 -2.73
N MET A 155 2.07 14.85 -2.41
CA MET A 155 2.05 14.11 -1.14
C MET A 155 3.12 14.63 -0.18
N ILE A 156 2.85 14.51 1.11
CA ILE A 156 3.89 14.63 2.14
C ILE A 156 4.60 13.27 2.23
N ALA A 157 5.93 13.29 2.13
CA ALA A 157 6.77 12.11 2.28
C ALA A 157 7.66 12.27 3.53
N ILE A 158 7.66 11.25 4.39
CA ILE A 158 8.51 11.18 5.59
C ILE A 158 9.39 9.95 5.44
N ARG A 159 10.70 10.12 5.56
CA ARG A 159 11.65 9.01 5.56
C ARG A 159 11.45 8.14 6.79
N ILE A 160 11.30 6.84 6.60
CA ILE A 160 11.05 5.85 7.65
C ILE A 160 12.05 4.69 7.66
N ALA A 161 13.00 4.67 6.73
CA ALA A 161 14.03 3.65 6.64
C ALA A 161 15.38 4.27 6.22
N PRO A 162 16.50 3.63 6.56
CA PRO A 162 17.83 4.00 6.04
C PRO A 162 17.90 3.81 4.53
N ASP A 163 19.01 4.21 3.93
CA ASP A 163 19.32 3.84 2.56
C ASP A 163 19.38 2.32 2.43
N MET A 164 18.97 1.82 1.29
CA MET A 164 18.95 0.40 1.00
C MET A 164 19.72 0.09 -0.29
N ARG A 165 19.99 -1.18 -0.52
CA ARG A 165 20.64 -1.68 -1.74
C ARG A 165 19.87 -2.85 -2.29
N MET A 166 19.95 -3.04 -3.60
CA MET A 166 19.57 -4.30 -4.22
C MET A 166 20.77 -5.23 -4.31
N ALA A 167 20.50 -6.52 -4.41
CA ALA A 167 21.48 -7.56 -4.65
C ALA A 167 21.02 -8.45 -5.80
N VAL A 168 21.94 -8.79 -6.70
CA VAL A 168 21.77 -9.92 -7.63
C VAL A 168 22.36 -11.13 -6.96
N VAL A 169 21.55 -12.17 -6.78
CA VAL A 169 21.95 -13.38 -6.05
C VAL A 169 21.59 -14.66 -6.82
N GLY A 170 22.38 -15.68 -6.62
CA GLY A 170 22.13 -17.04 -7.11
C GLY A 170 22.81 -18.07 -6.23
N SER A 171 22.40 -19.34 -6.32
CA SER A 171 23.09 -20.40 -5.57
C SER A 171 24.48 -20.68 -6.13
N ALA A 172 25.40 -21.15 -5.28
CA ALA A 172 26.74 -21.53 -5.70
C ALA A 172 26.71 -22.58 -6.83
N ASP A 173 25.82 -23.55 -6.76
CA ASP A 173 25.65 -24.59 -7.77
C ASP A 173 25.20 -24.03 -9.14
N TYR A 174 24.31 -23.04 -9.12
CA TYR A 174 23.91 -22.34 -10.34
C TYR A 174 25.10 -21.62 -10.98
N LEU A 175 25.81 -20.84 -10.20
CA LEU A 175 26.98 -20.06 -10.67
C LEU A 175 28.12 -20.95 -11.15
N HIS A 176 28.34 -22.10 -10.51
CA HIS A 176 29.34 -23.07 -10.96
C HIS A 176 28.98 -23.65 -12.35
N ARG A 177 27.69 -23.85 -12.65
CA ARG A 177 27.24 -24.42 -13.93
C ARG A 177 27.14 -23.41 -15.07
N PHE A 178 26.75 -22.18 -14.74
CA PHE A 178 26.40 -21.18 -15.77
C PHE A 178 27.38 -19.98 -15.80
N GLY A 179 28.37 -19.96 -14.92
CA GLY A 179 29.31 -18.85 -14.79
C GLY A 179 28.81 -17.74 -13.84
N VAL A 180 29.69 -16.78 -13.58
CA VAL A 180 29.45 -15.60 -12.76
C VAL A 180 29.39 -14.39 -13.68
N PRO A 181 28.28 -13.65 -13.77
CA PRO A 181 28.23 -12.44 -14.59
C PRO A 181 29.07 -11.33 -13.96
N GLU A 182 29.91 -10.67 -14.75
CA GLU A 182 30.76 -9.56 -14.34
C GLU A 182 30.16 -8.19 -14.69
N THR A 183 29.24 -8.17 -15.67
CA THR A 183 28.50 -6.98 -16.08
C THR A 183 27.00 -7.27 -16.24
N PRO A 184 26.11 -6.27 -16.09
CA PRO A 184 24.68 -6.46 -16.25
C PRO A 184 24.26 -6.96 -17.64
N GLU A 185 25.02 -6.67 -18.68
CA GLU A 185 24.75 -7.12 -20.04
C GLU A 185 24.86 -8.65 -20.15
N GLN A 186 25.73 -9.29 -19.37
CA GLN A 186 25.89 -10.76 -19.35
C GLN A 186 24.69 -11.50 -18.76
N LEU A 187 23.72 -10.79 -18.15
CA LEU A 187 22.48 -11.39 -17.68
C LEU A 187 21.62 -11.98 -18.80
N ASP A 188 21.87 -11.63 -20.05
CA ASP A 188 21.27 -12.25 -21.25
C ASP A 188 21.65 -13.73 -21.42
N GLN A 189 22.77 -14.15 -20.82
CA GLN A 189 23.27 -15.53 -20.83
C GLN A 189 22.79 -16.34 -19.62
N HIS A 190 22.06 -15.70 -18.71
CA HIS A 190 21.57 -16.32 -17.48
C HIS A 190 20.06 -16.47 -17.47
N ARG A 191 19.59 -17.46 -16.72
CA ARG A 191 18.18 -17.55 -16.32
C ARG A 191 17.94 -16.61 -15.17
N CYS A 192 17.00 -15.68 -15.32
CA CYS A 192 16.66 -14.71 -14.28
C CYS A 192 15.23 -14.93 -13.79
N ILE A 193 15.04 -14.80 -12.48
CA ILE A 193 13.73 -14.89 -11.84
C ILE A 193 13.08 -13.52 -11.94
N ASN A 194 12.11 -13.41 -12.85
CA ASN A 194 11.45 -12.16 -13.18
C ASN A 194 10.37 -11.79 -12.16
N MET A 195 10.06 -10.50 -12.11
CA MET A 195 8.89 -9.96 -11.43
C MET A 195 8.03 -9.18 -12.42
N ARG A 196 6.70 -9.33 -12.31
CA ARG A 196 5.74 -8.53 -13.09
C ARG A 196 5.23 -7.39 -12.23
N LEU A 197 5.32 -6.16 -12.76
CA LEU A 197 4.79 -4.99 -12.09
C LEU A 197 3.25 -4.97 -12.18
N PRO A 198 2.51 -5.02 -11.06
CA PRO A 198 1.05 -5.04 -11.07
C PRO A 198 0.45 -3.84 -11.79
N THR A 199 0.99 -2.63 -11.57
CA THR A 199 0.46 -1.37 -12.10
C THR A 199 0.67 -1.20 -13.62
N ARG A 200 1.79 -1.68 -14.16
CA ARG A 200 2.16 -1.48 -15.58
C ARG A 200 2.05 -2.75 -16.41
N GLY A 201 1.78 -3.89 -15.80
CA GLY A 201 1.62 -5.19 -16.48
C GLY A 201 2.88 -5.75 -17.15
N GLY A 202 3.98 -4.97 -17.21
CA GLY A 202 5.26 -5.36 -17.79
C GLY A 202 6.16 -6.09 -16.79
N LEU A 203 7.18 -6.80 -17.30
CA LEU A 203 8.26 -7.32 -16.46
C LEU A 203 9.11 -6.16 -15.95
N TYR A 204 9.55 -6.26 -14.69
CA TYR A 204 10.44 -5.30 -14.09
C TYR A 204 11.82 -5.38 -14.74
N ALA A 205 12.29 -4.28 -15.33
CA ALA A 205 13.66 -4.18 -15.79
C ALA A 205 14.58 -3.95 -14.58
N TRP A 206 15.63 -4.75 -14.43
CA TRP A 206 16.57 -4.61 -13.32
C TRP A 206 17.37 -3.33 -13.48
N GLU A 207 17.47 -2.56 -12.43
CA GLU A 207 18.08 -1.24 -12.42
C GLU A 207 19.47 -1.30 -11.79
N PHE A 208 20.46 -0.88 -12.56
CA PHE A 208 21.85 -0.87 -12.16
C PHE A 208 22.41 0.53 -12.31
N GLU A 209 23.43 0.83 -11.53
CA GLU A 209 24.19 2.06 -11.66
C GLU A 209 25.66 1.79 -11.34
N ARG A 210 26.56 2.38 -12.13
CA ARG A 210 27.98 2.38 -11.84
C ARG A 210 28.60 3.67 -12.36
N ASP A 211 29.42 4.33 -11.53
CA ASP A 211 30.10 5.58 -11.86
C ASP A 211 29.17 6.68 -12.38
N GLY A 212 27.93 6.78 -11.81
CA GLY A 212 26.90 7.74 -12.20
C GLY A 212 26.18 7.40 -13.52
N ARG A 213 26.42 6.23 -14.08
CA ARG A 213 25.75 5.76 -15.30
C ARG A 213 24.66 4.74 -14.93
N GLU A 214 23.42 5.14 -15.08
CA GLU A 214 22.26 4.26 -14.91
C GLU A 214 22.10 3.30 -16.11
N LEU A 215 21.76 2.06 -15.81
CA LEU A 215 21.48 1.02 -16.80
C LEU A 215 20.25 0.23 -16.38
N ARG A 216 19.30 0.03 -17.31
CA ARG A 216 18.12 -0.80 -17.12
C ARG A 216 18.19 -2.02 -18.02
N VAL A 217 18.22 -3.20 -17.44
CA VAL A 217 18.35 -4.48 -18.16
C VAL A 217 17.05 -5.26 -18.07
N ARG A 218 16.50 -5.61 -19.24
CA ARG A 218 15.43 -6.58 -19.33
C ARG A 218 16.04 -7.97 -19.33
N VAL A 219 15.69 -8.74 -18.36
CA VAL A 219 16.20 -10.10 -18.16
C VAL A 219 15.17 -11.14 -18.59
N GLU A 220 15.64 -12.32 -18.98
CA GLU A 220 14.80 -13.44 -19.41
C GLU A 220 14.94 -14.61 -18.45
N GLY A 221 13.91 -15.46 -18.39
CA GLY A 221 13.89 -16.66 -17.58
C GLY A 221 12.51 -17.32 -17.54
N GLN A 222 12.48 -18.56 -17.07
CA GLN A 222 11.27 -19.38 -17.06
C GLN A 222 10.26 -18.97 -15.99
N LEU A 223 10.71 -18.24 -14.93
CA LEU A 223 9.96 -18.00 -13.73
C LEU A 223 9.64 -16.52 -13.57
N ILE A 224 8.37 -16.21 -13.31
CA ILE A 224 7.87 -14.87 -13.02
C ILE A 224 7.12 -14.95 -11.69
N LEU A 225 7.64 -14.32 -10.64
CA LEU A 225 7.08 -14.33 -9.30
C LEU A 225 7.01 -12.91 -8.74
N ASN A 226 5.88 -12.54 -8.15
CA ASN A 226 5.74 -11.26 -7.46
C ASN A 226 6.18 -11.35 -5.99
N SER A 227 6.04 -12.51 -5.37
CA SER A 227 6.43 -12.72 -3.97
C SER A 227 7.94 -12.78 -3.79
N LEU A 228 8.44 -11.95 -2.87
CA LEU A 228 9.86 -11.86 -2.55
C LEU A 228 10.42 -13.16 -1.92
N PRO A 229 9.77 -13.78 -0.93
CA PRO A 229 10.26 -15.05 -0.36
C PRO A 229 10.41 -16.16 -1.42
N GLN A 230 9.46 -16.29 -2.35
CA GLN A 230 9.52 -17.29 -3.40
C GLN A 230 10.60 -17.00 -4.44
N ARG A 231 10.92 -15.73 -4.71
CA ARG A 231 12.05 -15.37 -5.58
C ARG A 231 13.38 -15.75 -4.94
N ILE A 232 13.52 -15.54 -3.63
CA ILE A 232 14.71 -15.92 -2.87
C ILE A 232 14.84 -17.44 -2.83
N ASP A 233 13.78 -18.16 -2.48
CA ASP A 233 13.75 -19.64 -2.46
C ASP A 233 14.12 -20.23 -3.84
N ALA A 234 13.57 -19.67 -4.91
CA ALA A 234 13.89 -20.10 -6.28
C ALA A 234 15.39 -19.91 -6.62
N ALA A 235 16.00 -18.81 -6.16
CA ALA A 235 17.43 -18.57 -6.35
C ALA A 235 18.30 -19.54 -5.52
N GLU A 236 17.92 -19.82 -4.28
CA GLU A 236 18.60 -20.81 -3.42
C GLU A 236 18.56 -22.22 -4.04
N ASN A 237 17.44 -22.57 -4.70
CA ASN A 237 17.27 -23.85 -5.38
C ASN A 237 17.86 -23.88 -6.81
N GLY A 238 18.64 -22.86 -7.20
CA GLY A 238 19.38 -22.87 -8.48
C GLY A 238 18.53 -22.70 -9.72
N LEU A 239 17.31 -22.13 -9.61
CA LEU A 239 16.43 -21.89 -10.75
C LEU A 239 16.86 -20.67 -11.59
N GLY A 240 17.77 -19.84 -11.07
CA GLY A 240 18.28 -18.67 -11.76
C GLY A 240 18.83 -17.61 -10.82
N LEU A 241 19.14 -16.44 -11.38
CA LEU A 241 19.51 -15.25 -10.62
C LEU A 241 18.27 -14.47 -10.20
N ALA A 242 18.27 -13.93 -8.98
CA ALA A 242 17.23 -13.05 -8.48
C ALA A 242 17.80 -11.65 -8.17
N TYR A 243 16.99 -10.61 -8.43
CA TYR A 243 17.25 -9.22 -8.04
C TYR A 243 16.32 -8.85 -6.90
N VAL A 244 16.88 -8.71 -5.71
CA VAL A 244 16.14 -8.62 -4.45
C VAL A 244 16.76 -7.59 -3.52
N PRO A 245 16.02 -7.04 -2.53
CA PRO A 245 16.61 -6.23 -1.47
C PRO A 245 17.71 -7.01 -0.75
N GLU A 246 18.86 -6.36 -0.52
CA GLU A 246 20.05 -7.00 0.08
C GLU A 246 19.78 -7.51 1.49
N ASP A 247 19.06 -6.71 2.29
CA ASP A 247 18.71 -7.06 3.66
C ASP A 247 17.83 -8.32 3.77
N ALA A 248 17.02 -8.60 2.74
CA ALA A 248 16.19 -9.81 2.69
C ALA A 248 16.98 -11.11 2.47
N VAL A 249 18.23 -11.02 2.08
CA VAL A 249 19.09 -12.19 1.77
C VAL A 249 20.37 -12.26 2.62
N GLN A 250 20.50 -11.39 3.63
CA GLN A 250 21.71 -11.35 4.47
C GLN A 250 22.06 -12.69 5.13
N ASP A 251 21.05 -13.36 5.69
CA ASP A 251 21.26 -14.69 6.32
C ASP A 251 21.68 -15.74 5.29
N ALA A 252 21.04 -15.75 4.12
CA ALA A 252 21.35 -16.68 3.05
C ALA A 252 22.75 -16.46 2.46
N LEU A 253 23.21 -15.20 2.40
CA LEU A 253 24.56 -14.84 2.00
C LEU A 253 25.59 -15.25 3.08
N ALA A 254 25.29 -14.97 4.35
CA ALA A 254 26.18 -15.33 5.46
C ALA A 254 26.34 -16.85 5.62
N GLU A 255 25.29 -17.63 5.36
CA GLU A 255 25.27 -19.09 5.41
C GLU A 255 25.82 -19.75 4.13
N GLY A 256 26.11 -18.96 3.08
CA GLY A 256 26.61 -19.45 1.79
C GLY A 256 25.55 -20.18 0.93
N ARG A 257 24.27 -20.09 1.27
CA ARG A 257 23.16 -20.60 0.45
C ARG A 257 23.00 -19.82 -0.85
N LEU A 258 23.29 -18.52 -0.77
CA LEU A 258 23.33 -17.62 -1.91
C LEU A 258 24.71 -16.97 -2.03
N VAL A 259 25.08 -16.63 -3.25
CA VAL A 259 26.26 -15.86 -3.61
C VAL A 259 25.82 -14.58 -4.31
N ARG A 260 26.36 -13.45 -3.88
CA ARG A 260 26.13 -12.16 -4.49
C ARG A 260 27.00 -11.97 -5.73
N VAL A 261 26.43 -11.44 -6.79
CA VAL A 261 27.12 -11.06 -8.02
C VAL A 261 26.77 -9.61 -8.39
N LEU A 262 27.53 -8.97 -9.27
CA LEU A 262 27.31 -7.60 -9.76
C LEU A 262 27.25 -6.54 -8.65
N GLU A 263 27.95 -6.74 -7.54
CA GLU A 263 27.87 -5.85 -6.37
C GLU A 263 28.23 -4.39 -6.70
N ALA A 264 29.25 -4.17 -7.53
CA ALA A 264 29.68 -2.83 -7.94
C ALA A 264 28.63 -2.06 -8.79
N TRP A 265 27.58 -2.76 -9.25
CA TRP A 265 26.51 -2.20 -10.06
C TRP A 265 25.22 -1.93 -9.27
N CYS A 266 25.19 -2.23 -7.98
CA CYS A 266 24.06 -2.04 -7.11
C CYS A 266 24.40 -1.04 -5.99
N PRO A 267 24.46 0.27 -6.25
CA PRO A 267 24.73 1.28 -5.24
C PRO A 267 23.58 1.38 -4.23
N ALA A 268 23.84 2.09 -3.13
CA ALA A 268 22.79 2.45 -2.19
C ALA A 268 21.89 3.55 -2.77
N PHE A 269 20.61 3.48 -2.44
CA PHE A 269 19.60 4.46 -2.82
C PHE A 269 18.67 4.76 -1.66
N ALA A 270 17.87 5.85 -1.76
CA ALA A 270 16.96 6.27 -0.70
C ALA A 270 15.95 5.17 -0.37
N GLY A 271 15.87 4.83 0.92
CA GLY A 271 14.96 3.80 1.42
C GLY A 271 13.49 4.22 1.44
N TYR A 272 12.70 3.54 2.25
CA TYR A 272 11.26 3.72 2.29
C TYR A 272 10.83 5.03 2.93
N HIS A 273 9.75 5.56 2.37
CA HIS A 273 9.04 6.74 2.88
C HIS A 273 7.59 6.39 3.15
N LEU A 274 7.07 6.91 4.26
CA LEU A 274 5.64 7.02 4.51
C LEU A 274 5.14 8.24 3.75
N TYR A 275 4.13 8.09 2.90
CA TYR A 275 3.53 9.20 2.16
C TYR A 275 2.02 9.27 2.37
N TYR A 276 1.49 10.49 2.44
CA TYR A 276 0.08 10.77 2.66
C TYR A 276 -0.32 12.14 2.08
N PRO A 277 -1.62 12.40 1.83
CA PRO A 277 -2.07 13.66 1.24
C PRO A 277 -1.76 14.87 2.13
N SER A 278 -1.22 15.94 1.54
CA SER A 278 -0.81 17.16 2.26
C SER A 278 -1.96 17.91 2.94
N ARG A 279 -3.21 17.74 2.48
CA ARG A 279 -4.41 18.40 3.00
C ARG A 279 -5.13 17.63 4.10
N ARG A 280 -4.58 16.53 4.57
CA ARG A 280 -5.20 15.69 5.58
C ARG A 280 -4.86 16.20 6.99
N GLN A 281 -5.87 16.45 7.81
CA GLN A 281 -5.68 16.58 9.25
C GLN A 281 -5.34 15.20 9.84
N HIS A 282 -4.30 15.17 10.68
CA HIS A 282 -3.86 13.93 11.32
C HIS A 282 -4.70 13.63 12.55
N THR A 283 -5.21 12.43 12.68
CA THR A 283 -5.75 11.93 13.94
C THR A 283 -4.60 11.75 14.95
N SER A 284 -4.89 11.77 16.24
CA SER A 284 -3.89 11.50 17.29
C SER A 284 -3.23 10.13 17.09
N ALA A 285 -4.01 9.10 16.74
CA ALA A 285 -3.52 7.76 16.42
C ALA A 285 -2.52 7.76 15.25
N PHE A 286 -2.83 8.47 14.15
CA PHE A 286 -1.95 8.55 13.00
C PHE A 286 -0.68 9.36 13.30
N SER A 287 -0.78 10.43 14.09
CA SER A 287 0.39 11.22 14.53
C SER A 287 1.35 10.39 15.39
N LEU A 288 0.84 9.51 16.26
CA LEU A 288 1.64 8.58 17.05
C LEU A 288 2.35 7.56 16.17
N LEU A 289 1.65 7.02 15.16
CA LEU A 289 2.26 6.09 14.22
C LEU A 289 3.38 6.76 13.40
N ILE A 290 3.17 7.99 12.92
CA ILE A 290 4.22 8.77 12.24
C ILE A 290 5.44 8.94 13.14
N ALA A 291 5.21 9.28 14.41
CA ALA A 291 6.31 9.47 15.38
C ALA A 291 7.08 8.15 15.62
N ALA A 292 6.38 7.02 15.69
CA ALA A 292 6.98 5.69 15.85
C ALA A 292 7.77 5.21 14.61
N LEU A 293 7.33 5.61 13.40
CA LEU A 293 7.95 5.21 12.14
C LEU A 293 9.10 6.12 11.69
N ARG A 294 9.19 7.35 12.20
CA ARG A 294 10.18 8.34 11.74
C ARG A 294 11.60 7.83 11.95
N HIS A 295 12.34 7.70 10.85
CA HIS A 295 13.78 7.43 10.90
C HIS A 295 14.52 8.72 11.31
N PRO A 296 15.48 8.63 12.24
CA PRO A 296 16.31 9.79 12.65
C PRO A 296 17.12 10.40 11.52
#